data_37e8cc8482c21c86856180d6d6100693
#
_entry.id   37e8cc8482c21c86856180d6d6100693
#
_cell.length_a   1.000
_cell.length_b   1.000
_cell.length_c   1.000
_cell.angle_alpha   90.00
_cell.angle_beta   90.00
_cell.angle_gamma   90.00
#
_symmetry.space_group_name_H-M   'P 1'
#
loop_
_entity.id
_entity.type
_entity.pdbx_description
1 polymer ?
#
loop_
_entity_poly.entity_id
_entity_poly.type
_entity_poly.pdbx_seq_one_letter_code
_entity_poly.pdbx_strand_id
1 'polypeptide(L)'
;LVLRRQRQMCIRDRGSNVPNFFVWAQRAKNGAPLQRVQIIKGTINQFDAEPKEVVYDVVCSNGAKVNPDTNRCPDNGATVNTETCEISNDVGSAELKTVWTDPDFNKNEKAFYYVRVLENPSCPWTTWDAIKAGLKPREDLPKTFQERAWSSPIWYIPNVPNPGGVFTIRSIMDSVQETEEPLNTN
;
A
#
# COMPACT_ATOMS: atom_id res chain seq x y z
N LEU A 1 8.65 1.39 13.81
CA LEU A 1 7.87 0.67 12.79
C LEU A 1 8.31 -0.79 12.79
N VAL A 2 7.58 -1.66 13.49
CA VAL A 2 7.86 -3.10 13.42
C VAL A 2 7.12 -3.63 12.20
N LEU A 3 7.78 -3.64 11.06
CA LEU A 3 7.35 -4.42 9.90
C LEU A 3 7.48 -5.91 10.25
N ARG A 4 6.46 -6.49 10.84
CA ARG A 4 6.32 -7.94 10.79
C ARG A 4 6.17 -8.31 9.31
N ARG A 5 7.04 -9.21 8.83
CA ARG A 5 6.96 -9.79 7.49
C ARG A 5 5.51 -10.08 7.17
N GLN A 6 4.89 -9.23 6.36
CA GLN A 6 3.61 -9.57 5.75
C GLN A 6 3.85 -10.79 4.88
N ARG A 7 3.32 -11.92 5.32
CA ARG A 7 3.17 -13.05 4.40
C ARG A 7 2.19 -12.58 3.35
N GLN A 8 2.68 -12.43 2.14
CA GLN A 8 1.91 -12.12 0.96
C GLN A 8 0.85 -13.21 0.79
N MET A 9 -0.38 -12.93 1.20
CA MET A 9 -1.49 -13.87 1.07
C MET A 9 -2.21 -13.53 -0.23
N CYS A 10 -1.75 -14.15 -1.33
CA CYS A 10 -2.54 -14.19 -2.56
C CYS A 10 -3.74 -15.10 -2.32
N ILE A 11 -4.91 -14.52 -2.14
CA ILE A 11 -6.17 -15.28 -2.18
C ILE A 11 -6.44 -15.61 -3.64
N ARG A 12 -6.31 -16.88 -3.98
CA ARG A 12 -6.64 -17.41 -5.28
C ARG A 12 -8.10 -17.83 -5.27
N ASP A 13 -8.97 -16.96 -5.73
CA ASP A 13 -10.36 -17.32 -5.99
C ASP A 13 -10.43 -18.22 -7.22
N ARG A 14 -10.93 -19.44 -7.04
CA ARG A 14 -11.06 -20.45 -8.11
C ARG A 14 -12.23 -20.16 -9.07
N GLY A 15 -12.77 -18.96 -9.10
CA GLY A 15 -13.98 -18.69 -9.86
C GLY A 15 -14.03 -17.35 -10.60
N SER A 16 -13.28 -16.35 -10.20
CA SER A 16 -13.23 -15.05 -10.89
C SER A 16 -11.90 -14.85 -11.59
N ASN A 17 -11.96 -14.41 -12.85
CA ASN A 17 -10.77 -14.00 -13.60
C ASN A 17 -10.22 -12.64 -13.12
N VAL A 18 -10.82 -12.03 -12.09
CA VAL A 18 -10.47 -10.71 -11.56
C VAL A 18 -9.73 -10.87 -10.22
N PRO A 19 -8.62 -10.18 -10.01
CA PRO A 19 -7.86 -10.28 -8.76
C PRO A 19 -8.63 -9.66 -7.58
N ASN A 20 -8.64 -10.38 -6.46
CA ASN A 20 -9.15 -9.92 -5.18
C ASN A 20 -8.01 -9.73 -4.20
N PHE A 21 -7.97 -8.60 -3.52
CA PHE A 21 -6.93 -8.24 -2.57
C PHE A 21 -7.54 -8.15 -1.17
N PHE A 22 -7.05 -8.99 -0.26
CA PHE A 22 -7.32 -8.81 1.16
C PHE A 22 -6.24 -7.91 1.76
N VAL A 23 -6.65 -6.82 2.34
CA VAL A 23 -5.77 -5.87 3.02
C VAL A 23 -6.17 -5.75 4.48
N TRP A 24 -5.17 -5.79 5.35
CA TRP A 24 -5.34 -5.59 6.78
C TRP A 24 -4.18 -4.77 7.32
N ALA A 25 -4.48 -3.60 7.86
CA ALA A 25 -3.54 -2.66 8.45
C ALA A 25 -3.89 -2.40 9.92
N GLN A 26 -2.88 -2.33 10.77
CA GLN A 26 -3.01 -1.96 12.18
C GLN A 26 -2.12 -0.78 12.50
N ARG A 27 -2.61 0.14 13.31
CA ARG A 27 -1.88 1.27 13.88
C ARG A 27 -0.76 0.77 14.79
N ALA A 28 0.40 1.41 14.73
CA ALA A 28 1.42 1.24 15.77
C ALA A 28 0.91 1.75 17.12
N LYS A 29 1.35 1.15 18.22
CA LYS A 29 0.89 1.51 19.58
C LYS A 29 0.98 3.01 19.87
N ASN A 30 2.05 3.65 19.40
CA ASN A 30 2.34 5.06 19.61
C ASN A 30 2.21 5.88 18.31
N GLY A 31 1.67 5.30 17.22
CA GLY A 31 1.43 5.99 15.96
C GLY A 31 0.13 6.80 15.98
N ALA A 32 -0.06 7.66 15.00
CA ALA A 32 -1.34 8.32 14.78
C ALA A 32 -2.41 7.30 14.33
N PRO A 33 -3.71 7.57 14.54
CA PRO A 33 -4.77 6.73 14.01
C PRO A 33 -4.69 6.59 12.49
N LEU A 34 -5.08 5.43 11.97
CA LEU A 34 -5.13 5.19 10.52
C LEU A 34 -6.23 6.03 9.89
N GLN A 35 -5.91 6.70 8.78
CA GLN A 35 -6.87 7.51 8.04
C GLN A 35 -7.55 6.70 6.93
N ARG A 36 -6.77 6.01 6.12
CA ARG A 36 -7.26 5.22 4.97
C ARG A 36 -6.22 4.23 4.48
N VAL A 37 -6.70 3.26 3.71
CA VAL A 37 -5.85 2.36 2.94
C VAL A 37 -6.12 2.58 1.46
N GLN A 38 -5.05 2.57 0.68
CA GLN A 38 -5.06 2.73 -0.76
C GLN A 38 -4.46 1.50 -1.42
N ILE A 39 -4.97 1.16 -2.59
CA ILE A 39 -4.29 0.28 -3.55
C ILE A 39 -3.90 1.14 -4.74
N ILE A 40 -2.63 1.07 -5.10
CA ILE A 40 -2.08 1.73 -6.27
C ILE A 40 -1.92 0.67 -7.34
N LYS A 41 -2.55 0.90 -8.49
CA LYS A 41 -2.47 0.06 -9.68
C LYS A 41 -1.65 0.78 -10.73
N GLY A 42 -0.57 0.16 -11.17
CA GLY A 42 0.16 0.59 -12.36
C GLY A 42 -0.10 -0.37 -13.50
N THR A 43 -0.35 0.15 -14.69
CA THR A 43 -0.53 -0.64 -15.92
C THR A 43 0.38 -0.15 -17.03
N ILE A 44 0.82 -1.07 -17.87
CA ILE A 44 1.56 -0.77 -19.09
C ILE A 44 0.84 -1.45 -20.24
N ASN A 45 0.30 -0.65 -21.14
CA ASN A 45 -0.28 -1.14 -22.37
C ASN A 45 0.85 -1.53 -23.33
N GLN A 46 0.76 -2.70 -23.94
CA GLN A 46 1.76 -3.17 -24.92
C GLN A 46 1.81 -2.31 -26.20
N PHE A 47 0.74 -1.59 -26.48
CA PHE A 47 0.61 -0.78 -27.70
C PHE A 47 0.92 0.71 -27.48
N ASP A 48 0.71 1.21 -26.27
CA ASP A 48 0.86 2.62 -25.92
C ASP A 48 1.96 2.78 -24.87
N ALA A 49 3.04 2.34 -24.91
CA ALA A 49 4.21 2.43 -24.02
C ALA A 49 4.12 3.45 -22.83
N GLU A 50 2.99 4.13 -22.64
CA GLU A 50 2.76 5.08 -21.54
C GLU A 50 2.27 4.35 -20.29
N PRO A 51 3.03 4.41 -19.19
CA PRO A 51 2.60 3.85 -17.92
C PRO A 51 1.42 4.66 -17.36
N LYS A 52 0.37 3.98 -16.94
CA LYS A 52 -0.76 4.60 -16.25
C LYS A 52 -0.77 4.16 -14.80
N GLU A 53 -0.83 5.13 -13.88
CA GLU A 53 -1.02 4.87 -12.46
C GLU A 53 -2.40 5.34 -12.01
N VAL A 54 -3.11 4.48 -11.28
CA VAL A 54 -4.41 4.79 -10.67
C VAL A 54 -4.35 4.48 -9.19
N VAL A 55 -4.86 5.41 -8.38
CA VAL A 55 -4.92 5.25 -6.92
C VAL A 55 -6.37 5.07 -6.50
N TYR A 56 -6.66 3.94 -5.85
CA TYR A 56 -7.96 3.63 -5.26
C TYR A 56 -7.86 3.69 -3.74
N ASP A 57 -8.66 4.54 -3.10
CA ASP A 57 -8.93 4.40 -1.67
C ASP A 57 -9.86 3.19 -1.52
N VAL A 58 -9.48 2.20 -0.71
CA VAL A 58 -10.20 0.92 -0.62
C VAL A 58 -10.92 0.72 0.72
N VAL A 59 -10.48 1.43 1.74
CA VAL A 59 -11.17 1.53 3.02
C VAL A 59 -10.83 2.84 3.73
N CYS A 60 -11.85 3.48 4.27
CA CYS A 60 -11.77 4.75 5.00
C CYS A 60 -11.92 4.51 6.49
N SER A 61 -11.31 5.39 7.30
CA SER A 61 -11.53 5.39 8.74
C SER A 61 -12.97 5.79 9.11
N ASN A 62 -13.33 5.57 10.38
CA ASN A 62 -14.61 5.93 10.96
C ASN A 62 -15.84 5.35 10.24
N GLY A 63 -15.67 4.24 9.49
CA GLY A 63 -16.76 3.62 8.71
C GLY A 63 -17.24 4.46 7.53
N ALA A 64 -16.48 5.49 7.13
CA ALA A 64 -16.82 6.29 5.97
C ALA A 64 -16.73 5.45 4.69
N LYS A 65 -17.56 5.78 3.70
CA LYS A 65 -17.59 5.10 2.41
C LYS A 65 -16.68 5.82 1.42
N VAL A 66 -16.01 5.04 0.58
CA VAL A 66 -15.29 5.58 -0.58
C VAL A 66 -16.28 6.18 -1.57
N ASN A 67 -16.00 7.36 -2.07
CA ASN A 67 -16.77 7.98 -3.14
C ASN A 67 -16.53 7.19 -4.45
N PRO A 68 -17.55 6.60 -5.07
CA PRO A 68 -17.40 5.78 -6.27
C PRO A 68 -16.93 6.55 -7.51
N ASP A 69 -17.26 7.86 -7.59
CA ASP A 69 -16.92 8.68 -8.75
C ASP A 69 -15.44 9.11 -8.74
N THR A 70 -14.89 9.32 -7.55
CA THR A 70 -13.52 9.81 -7.38
C THR A 70 -12.54 8.74 -6.92
N ASN A 71 -13.04 7.59 -6.45
CA ASN A 71 -12.26 6.55 -5.76
C ASN A 71 -11.50 7.08 -4.53
N ARG A 72 -12.08 8.06 -3.81
CA ARG A 72 -11.43 8.71 -2.66
C ARG A 72 -12.30 8.63 -1.40
N CYS A 73 -11.61 8.48 -0.26
CA CYS A 73 -12.24 8.70 1.04
C CYS A 73 -12.53 10.18 1.25
N PRO A 74 -13.63 10.52 1.94
CA PRO A 74 -13.82 11.87 2.43
C PRO A 74 -12.72 12.23 3.43
N ASP A 75 -12.54 13.53 3.67
CA ASP A 75 -11.71 14.00 4.76
C ASP A 75 -12.33 13.53 6.09
N ASN A 76 -11.50 12.99 6.98
CA ASN A 76 -11.95 12.52 8.28
C ASN A 76 -11.91 13.60 9.37
N GLY A 77 -11.48 14.84 9.03
CA GLY A 77 -11.41 15.96 9.96
C GLY A 77 -10.28 15.88 10.98
N ALA A 78 -9.26 15.03 10.76
CA ALA A 78 -8.12 14.93 11.66
C ALA A 78 -7.32 16.24 11.71
N THR A 79 -6.99 16.70 12.91
CA THR A 79 -6.28 17.95 13.14
C THR A 79 -5.00 17.73 13.93
N VAL A 80 -4.06 18.65 13.79
CA VAL A 80 -2.81 18.72 14.55
C VAL A 80 -2.66 20.12 15.11
N ASN A 81 -2.46 20.22 16.41
CA ASN A 81 -2.03 21.47 17.03
C ASN A 81 -0.53 21.66 16.79
N THR A 82 -0.16 22.61 15.95
CA THR A 82 1.25 22.85 15.59
C THR A 82 2.07 23.57 16.67
N GLU A 83 1.44 23.99 17.77
CA GLU A 83 2.13 24.59 18.91
C GLU A 83 2.46 23.56 19.99
N THR A 84 1.64 22.52 20.12
CA THR A 84 1.84 21.47 21.14
C THR A 84 2.13 20.11 20.51
N CYS A 85 1.93 19.96 19.20
CA CYS A 85 1.97 18.70 18.45
C CYS A 85 0.97 17.64 18.94
N GLU A 86 -0.08 18.06 19.63
CA GLU A 86 -1.19 17.19 19.95
C GLU A 86 -2.01 16.88 18.68
N ILE A 87 -2.34 15.61 18.51
CA ILE A 87 -3.15 15.11 17.39
C ILE A 87 -4.56 14.76 17.89
N SER A 88 -5.55 14.90 17.02
CA SER A 88 -6.89 14.38 17.28
C SER A 88 -6.84 12.85 17.37
N ASN A 89 -7.28 12.29 18.50
CA ASN A 89 -7.34 10.85 18.73
C ASN A 89 -8.76 10.28 18.66
N ASP A 90 -9.75 11.13 18.47
CA ASP A 90 -11.19 10.83 18.37
C ASP A 90 -11.60 10.47 16.93
N VAL A 91 -10.76 10.72 15.95
CA VAL A 91 -10.97 10.39 14.55
C VAL A 91 -9.86 9.48 14.03
N GLY A 92 -10.18 8.66 13.05
CA GLY A 92 -9.28 7.63 12.54
C GLY A 92 -9.58 6.25 13.15
N SER A 93 -8.82 5.25 12.77
CA SER A 93 -9.07 3.86 13.16
C SER A 93 -7.80 3.21 13.71
N ALA A 94 -7.97 2.31 14.67
CA ALA A 94 -6.86 1.48 15.15
C ALA A 94 -6.53 0.35 14.17
N GLU A 95 -7.53 -0.07 13.40
CA GLU A 95 -7.44 -1.15 12.43
C GLU A 95 -8.28 -0.80 11.19
N LEU A 96 -7.76 -1.10 10.01
CA LEU A 96 -8.49 -1.02 8.74
C LEU A 96 -8.29 -2.33 7.97
N LYS A 97 -9.40 -2.94 7.54
CA LYS A 97 -9.37 -4.18 6.74
C LYS A 97 -10.48 -4.18 5.70
N THR A 98 -10.18 -4.76 4.56
CA THR A 98 -11.12 -4.89 3.45
C THR A 98 -10.71 -6.00 2.50
N VAL A 99 -11.67 -6.48 1.72
CA VAL A 99 -11.43 -7.21 0.47
C VAL A 99 -11.80 -6.27 -0.67
N TRP A 100 -10.87 -6.02 -1.57
CA TRP A 100 -11.09 -5.16 -2.72
C TRP A 100 -10.86 -5.95 -4.01
N THR A 101 -11.76 -5.76 -4.96
CA THR A 101 -11.70 -6.34 -6.30
C THR A 101 -11.41 -5.22 -7.29
N ASP A 102 -10.47 -5.43 -8.20
CA ASP A 102 -10.13 -4.42 -9.21
C ASP A 102 -11.30 -4.21 -10.19
N PRO A 103 -11.96 -3.02 -10.18
CA PRO A 103 -13.09 -2.76 -11.07
C PRO A 103 -12.67 -2.60 -12.53
N ASP A 104 -11.41 -2.22 -12.77
CA ASP A 104 -10.88 -1.91 -14.10
C ASP A 104 -9.84 -2.96 -14.56
N PHE A 105 -9.99 -4.20 -14.10
CA PHE A 105 -9.05 -5.27 -14.43
C PHE A 105 -9.12 -5.63 -15.92
N ASN A 106 -7.98 -5.56 -16.60
CA ASN A 106 -7.82 -6.04 -17.94
C ASN A 106 -6.83 -7.22 -17.98
N LYS A 107 -7.36 -8.41 -18.30
CA LYS A 107 -6.55 -9.65 -18.36
C LYS A 107 -5.45 -9.65 -19.41
N ASN A 108 -5.49 -8.73 -20.36
CA ASN A 108 -4.51 -8.62 -21.46
C ASN A 108 -3.42 -7.58 -21.18
N GLU A 109 -3.50 -6.84 -20.06
CA GLU A 109 -2.53 -5.81 -19.68
C GLU A 109 -1.62 -6.28 -18.56
N LYS A 110 -0.34 -5.91 -18.64
CA LYS A 110 0.56 -6.06 -17.49
C LYS A 110 0.18 -5.04 -16.43
N ALA A 111 0.08 -5.50 -15.19
CA ALA A 111 -0.23 -4.64 -14.07
C ALA A 111 0.63 -4.98 -12.85
N PHE A 112 0.80 -3.99 -11.98
CA PHE A 112 1.29 -4.21 -10.64
C PHE A 112 0.38 -3.50 -9.64
N TYR A 113 0.33 -4.03 -8.44
CA TYR A 113 -0.48 -3.49 -7.35
C TYR A 113 0.37 -3.41 -6.09
N TYR A 114 0.26 -2.32 -5.36
CA TYR A 114 0.81 -2.25 -4.02
C TYR A 114 -0.14 -1.48 -3.09
N VAL A 115 -0.05 -1.79 -1.80
CA VAL A 115 -0.85 -1.14 -0.77
C VAL A 115 -0.08 0.03 -0.20
N ARG A 116 -0.78 1.13 0.03
CA ARG A 116 -0.32 2.28 0.80
C ARG A 116 -1.30 2.57 1.93
N VAL A 117 -0.80 2.58 3.15
CA VAL A 117 -1.56 2.92 4.35
C VAL A 117 -1.17 4.33 4.77
N LEU A 118 -2.16 5.17 5.09
CA LEU A 118 -1.94 6.53 5.58
C LEU A 118 -2.45 6.64 7.02
N GLU A 119 -1.63 7.25 7.89
CA GLU A 119 -2.06 7.68 9.20
C GLU A 119 -2.68 9.10 9.15
N ASN A 120 -3.34 9.51 10.21
CA ASN A 120 -3.73 10.90 10.39
C ASN A 120 -2.48 11.81 10.42
N PRO A 121 -2.61 13.09 10.09
CA PRO A 121 -1.51 14.03 10.18
C PRO A 121 -0.90 14.08 11.59
N SER A 122 0.41 14.30 11.65
CA SER A 122 1.17 14.50 12.89
C SER A 122 2.29 15.52 12.67
N CYS A 123 2.98 15.93 13.74
CA CYS A 123 4.16 16.79 13.60
C CYS A 123 5.38 15.97 13.17
N PRO A 124 6.20 16.47 12.23
CA PRO A 124 7.53 15.95 11.98
C PRO A 124 8.47 16.21 13.18
N TRP A 125 9.55 15.43 13.25
CA TRP A 125 10.56 15.59 14.30
C TRP A 125 11.12 17.02 14.38
N THR A 126 11.24 17.72 13.26
CA THR A 126 11.72 19.11 13.18
C THR A 126 10.81 20.09 13.93
N THR A 127 9.51 19.90 13.85
CA THR A 127 8.53 20.70 14.60
C THR A 127 8.59 20.36 16.09
N TRP A 128 8.66 19.07 16.43
CA TRP A 128 8.80 18.59 17.81
C TRP A 128 10.04 19.17 18.51
N ASP A 129 11.20 19.13 17.83
CA ASP A 129 12.46 19.62 18.41
C ASP A 129 12.43 21.13 18.63
N ALA A 130 11.85 21.89 17.68
CA ALA A 130 11.67 23.32 17.85
C ALA A 130 10.82 23.66 19.08
N ILE A 131 9.67 22.99 19.23
CA ILE A 131 8.77 23.18 20.38
C ILE A 131 9.48 22.83 21.71
N LYS A 132 10.17 21.68 21.76
CA LYS A 132 10.92 21.28 22.96
C LYS A 132 12.05 22.26 23.32
N ALA A 133 12.65 22.89 22.33
CA ALA A 133 13.69 23.89 22.52
C ALA A 133 13.12 25.31 22.84
N GLY A 134 11.80 25.46 22.88
CA GLY A 134 11.15 26.78 23.06
C GLY A 134 11.34 27.72 21.86
N LEU A 135 11.62 27.14 20.68
CA LEU A 135 11.84 27.88 19.44
C LEU A 135 10.60 27.79 18.53
N LYS A 136 10.47 28.76 17.64
CA LYS A 136 9.46 28.64 16.57
C LYS A 136 9.90 27.61 15.53
N PRO A 137 8.99 26.72 15.07
CA PRO A 137 9.26 25.84 13.95
C PRO A 137 9.66 26.65 12.70
N ARG A 138 10.57 26.10 11.90
CA ARG A 138 11.06 26.72 10.67
C ARG A 138 9.90 26.92 9.69
N GLU A 139 9.86 28.09 9.05
CA GLU A 139 8.78 28.44 8.11
C GLU A 139 8.97 27.78 6.73
N ASP A 140 10.20 27.42 6.36
CA ASP A 140 10.55 26.74 5.12
C ASP A 140 10.29 25.22 5.14
N LEU A 141 9.88 24.66 6.28
CA LEU A 141 9.57 23.25 6.44
C LEU A 141 8.08 23.02 6.74
N PRO A 142 7.51 21.91 6.27
CA PRO A 142 6.16 21.53 6.64
C PRO A 142 6.04 21.32 8.16
N LYS A 143 5.02 21.93 8.78
CA LYS A 143 4.77 21.80 10.21
C LYS A 143 4.04 20.50 10.56
N THR A 144 3.42 19.86 9.56
CA THR A 144 2.70 18.60 9.69
C THR A 144 2.99 17.70 8.50
N PHE A 145 2.88 16.41 8.67
CA PHE A 145 3.00 15.41 7.62
C PHE A 145 2.13 14.19 7.93
N GLN A 146 1.93 13.33 6.94
CA GLN A 146 1.25 12.05 7.14
C GLN A 146 2.24 10.90 6.99
N GLU A 147 2.36 10.09 8.02
CA GLU A 147 3.10 8.83 7.93
C GLU A 147 2.43 7.88 6.96
N ARG A 148 3.27 7.14 6.25
CA ARG A 148 2.83 6.19 5.22
C ARG A 148 3.61 4.89 5.33
N ALA A 149 2.92 3.79 5.09
CA ALA A 149 3.53 2.49 4.93
C ALA A 149 3.18 1.93 3.55
N TRP A 150 4.11 1.20 2.93
CA TRP A 150 3.93 0.57 1.63
C TRP A 150 4.20 -0.92 1.72
N SER A 151 3.43 -1.69 0.95
CA SER A 151 3.74 -3.10 0.71
C SER A 151 4.70 -3.28 -0.47
N SER A 152 5.25 -4.48 -0.61
CA SER A 152 5.86 -4.90 -1.87
C SER A 152 4.81 -4.95 -2.98
N PRO A 153 5.19 -4.72 -4.25
CA PRO A 153 4.28 -4.85 -5.37
C PRO A 153 3.93 -6.32 -5.67
N ILE A 154 2.71 -6.53 -6.13
CA ILE A 154 2.22 -7.79 -6.69
C ILE A 154 2.09 -7.59 -8.20
N TRP A 155 2.73 -8.44 -8.97
CA TRP A 155 2.75 -8.34 -10.43
C TRP A 155 1.70 -9.25 -11.06
N TYR A 156 1.02 -8.73 -12.06
CA TYR A 156 0.18 -9.48 -12.99
C TYR A 156 0.80 -9.43 -14.39
N ILE A 157 1.09 -10.59 -14.94
CA ILE A 157 1.66 -10.73 -16.30
C ILE A 157 0.68 -11.58 -17.10
N PRO A 158 0.04 -11.02 -18.15
CA PRO A 158 -0.84 -11.78 -19.02
C PRO A 158 -0.04 -12.79 -19.86
N ASN A 159 -0.71 -13.85 -20.28
CA ASN A 159 -0.16 -14.83 -21.24
C ASN A 159 1.10 -15.60 -20.81
N VAL A 160 1.41 -15.66 -19.52
CA VAL A 160 2.25 -16.77 -19.06
C VAL A 160 1.37 -18.02 -19.14
N PRO A 161 1.67 -19.01 -20.03
CA PRO A 161 0.96 -20.28 -20.00
C PRO A 161 1.03 -20.76 -18.54
N ASN A 162 -0.13 -20.96 -17.91
CA ASN A 162 -0.15 -21.51 -16.56
C ASN A 162 0.18 -23.00 -16.71
N PRO A 163 1.42 -23.48 -16.48
CA PRO A 163 1.76 -24.89 -16.60
C PRO A 163 1.18 -25.60 -15.37
N GLY A 164 -0.17 -25.74 -15.38
CA GLY A 164 -0.85 -26.61 -14.39
C GLY A 164 -0.69 -26.22 -12.94
N GLY A 165 -0.92 -24.95 -12.56
CA GLY A 165 -1.10 -24.55 -11.16
C GLY A 165 0.19 -24.27 -10.40
N VAL A 166 0.15 -23.21 -9.64
CA VAL A 166 1.08 -22.85 -8.55
C VAL A 166 2.51 -22.54 -9.01
N PHE A 167 2.76 -21.28 -9.36
CA PHE A 167 4.07 -20.72 -9.13
C PHE A 167 4.33 -20.67 -7.62
N THR A 168 4.83 -21.77 -7.08
CA THR A 168 5.48 -21.75 -5.78
C THR A 168 6.88 -21.19 -6.01
N ILE A 169 7.40 -20.45 -5.02
CA ILE A 169 8.81 -20.03 -4.96
C ILE A 169 9.76 -21.21 -5.26
N ARG A 170 9.32 -22.42 -5.04
CA ARG A 170 10.02 -23.66 -5.35
C ARG A 170 10.27 -23.86 -6.85
N SER A 171 9.31 -23.54 -7.73
CA SER A 171 9.50 -23.70 -9.18
C SER A 171 10.45 -22.65 -9.77
N ILE A 172 10.61 -21.50 -9.12
CA ILE A 172 11.62 -20.50 -9.50
C ILE A 172 13.00 -20.93 -9.01
N MET A 173 13.10 -21.52 -7.83
CA MET A 173 14.38 -22.04 -7.30
C MET A 173 14.87 -23.25 -8.08
N ASP A 174 13.98 -24.15 -8.48
CA ASP A 174 14.30 -25.31 -9.29
C ASP A 174 14.80 -24.90 -10.70
N SER A 175 14.24 -23.85 -11.30
CA SER A 175 14.72 -23.34 -12.60
C SER A 175 16.05 -22.58 -12.53
N VAL A 176 16.45 -22.08 -11.35
CA VAL A 176 17.77 -21.45 -11.15
C VAL A 176 18.86 -22.50 -10.89
N GLN A 177 18.53 -23.64 -10.31
CA GLN A 177 19.49 -24.72 -10.07
C GLN A 177 19.85 -25.53 -11.32
N GLU A 178 18.97 -25.55 -12.35
CA GLU A 178 19.28 -26.23 -13.63
C GLU A 178 20.28 -25.46 -14.53
N THR A 179 20.66 -24.22 -14.17
CA THR A 179 21.61 -23.42 -14.96
C THR A 179 23.05 -23.47 -14.43
N GLU A 180 23.32 -24.16 -13.33
CA GLU A 180 24.69 -24.43 -12.87
C GLU A 180 25.20 -25.75 -13.47
N GLU A 181 25.62 -25.73 -14.73
CA GLU A 181 26.49 -26.78 -15.27
C GLU A 181 27.83 -26.80 -14.50
N PRO A 182 28.29 -27.98 -14.06
CA PRO A 182 29.59 -28.07 -13.44
C PRO A 182 30.68 -27.78 -14.46
N LEU A 183 31.48 -26.75 -14.19
CA LEU A 183 32.72 -26.49 -14.92
C LEU A 183 33.61 -27.74 -14.87
N ASN A 184 33.68 -28.42 -16.01
CA ASN A 184 34.50 -29.59 -16.22
C ASN A 184 36.00 -29.13 -16.29
N THR A 185 36.72 -29.26 -15.16
CA THR A 185 38.16 -29.05 -15.15
C THR A 185 38.84 -30.32 -15.67
N ASN A 186 39.33 -30.26 -16.89
CA ASN A 186 40.41 -31.06 -17.38
C ASN A 186 41.74 -30.29 -17.34
#